data_56634b87218cbf3803304db2db993b60
#
_entry.id   56634b87218cbf3803304db2db993b60
#
_cell.length_a   1.000
_cell.length_b   1.000
_cell.length_c   1.000
_cell.angle_alpha   90.00
_cell.angle_beta   90.00
_cell.angle_gamma   90.00
#
_symmetry.space_group_name_H-M   'P 1'
#
loop_
_entity.id
_entity.type
_entity.pdbx_description
1 polymer ?
#
loop_
_entity_poly.entity_id
_entity_poly.type
_entity_poly.pdbx_seq_one_letter_code
_entity_poly.pdbx_strand_id
1 'polypeptide(L)'
;VLSNAAWYGTITYAFPTAAGSYSYSGEKNSGFAAVSTAQKNAALFAMEQSFGSAANDGFSVEGFTNASFALGNASTASVRFAQSKLPSTAYAYYPGTYAEAGDVWFGTAYAGTVNDYRTPVAGNYAWHTLLHELGHALGLSHGHDPDDFGALPAQYNSIEFSVMTYSGFIGSGNAYWYERFGAPQTFMMADIAALQEMYGADFTTNSGNTVYKWTPGSGATLVNGATAIAPGANRIFATVWDGGGNDTYDLSAYRTGLKIDLRPGQASTFNADQLAYLGGGPNDGFARGNIFNALLYHGDTRSLIENVLGGSANDSIIGNQAANTVRGYAGNDALSGDRGNDLLDGGVGNDSLYGGAGADRLVGGTGADRFLFKSLAETTVATTGRDTIYDFVASQSDRIDLSTIDANTTVTGNQAFVFVGTAAFSGGKGELRYDRAASDTYIYGDVNGDRKADFAIHLDDAVAMQKGYFIL
;
A
#
# COMPACT_ATOMS: atom_id res chain seq x y z
N VAL A 1 9.09 16.52 4.28
CA VAL A 1 8.38 16.46 5.60
C VAL A 1 9.31 16.28 6.80
N LEU A 2 10.62 16.13 6.64
CA LEU A 2 11.57 16.10 7.75
C LEU A 2 11.89 17.50 8.25
N SER A 3 12.07 17.66 9.57
CA SER A 3 12.72 18.83 10.17
C SER A 3 14.07 18.41 10.81
N ASN A 4 14.85 19.40 11.26
CA ASN A 4 16.09 19.12 11.99
C ASN A 4 15.86 18.84 13.50
N ALA A 5 14.62 18.55 13.93
CA ALA A 5 14.24 18.35 15.31
C ALA A 5 13.68 16.94 15.52
N ALA A 6 14.20 16.22 16.51
CA ALA A 6 13.70 14.92 16.93
C ALA A 6 13.86 14.75 18.44
N TRP A 7 13.05 13.89 19.04
CA TRP A 7 13.22 13.47 20.42
C TRP A 7 14.25 12.34 20.51
N TYR A 8 14.89 12.22 21.67
CA TYR A 8 15.82 11.13 21.97
C TYR A 8 15.32 10.34 23.19
N GLY A 9 15.44 9.03 23.12
CA GLY A 9 14.95 8.12 24.17
C GLY A 9 13.41 8.05 24.19
N THR A 10 12.85 7.70 25.36
CA THR A 10 11.40 7.59 25.51
C THR A 10 10.73 8.97 25.41
N ILE A 11 9.80 9.11 24.51
CA ILE A 11 8.98 10.32 24.32
C ILE A 11 7.87 10.31 25.35
N THR A 12 7.93 11.20 26.33
CA THR A 12 6.88 11.29 27.33
C THR A 12 5.73 12.17 26.82
N TYR A 13 4.49 11.77 27.10
CA TYR A 13 3.32 12.59 26.75
C TYR A 13 2.45 12.87 27.98
N ALA A 14 1.65 13.93 27.91
CA ALA A 14 0.68 14.25 28.95
C ALA A 14 -0.55 14.98 28.38
N PHE A 15 -1.64 14.91 29.16
CA PHE A 15 -2.88 15.64 28.94
C PHE A 15 -3.16 16.57 30.12
N PRO A 16 -2.53 17.76 30.18
CA PRO A 16 -2.68 18.67 31.30
C PRO A 16 -4.13 19.07 31.59
N THR A 17 -4.52 19.10 32.84
CA THR A 17 -5.86 19.49 33.28
C THR A 17 -5.91 20.89 33.88
N ALA A 18 -4.77 21.55 34.03
CA ALA A 18 -4.64 22.89 34.60
C ALA A 18 -3.62 23.74 33.84
N ALA A 19 -3.90 25.01 33.63
CA ALA A 19 -3.00 25.98 33.00
C ALA A 19 -1.64 26.10 33.72
N GLY A 20 -1.58 25.84 35.00
CA GLY A 20 -0.35 25.84 35.79
C GLY A 20 0.68 24.79 35.41
N SER A 21 0.32 23.79 34.60
CA SER A 21 1.25 22.80 34.06
C SER A 21 2.24 23.40 33.05
N TYR A 22 1.97 24.58 32.48
CA TYR A 22 2.82 25.27 31.51
C TYR A 22 3.60 26.38 32.20
N SER A 23 4.91 26.45 31.96
CA SER A 23 5.80 27.46 32.59
C SER A 23 5.79 28.80 31.84
N TYR A 24 5.41 28.82 30.57
CA TYR A 24 5.36 30.01 29.71
C TYR A 24 3.97 30.65 29.70
N SER A 25 3.82 31.84 29.13
CA SER A 25 2.56 32.57 28.94
C SER A 25 2.06 32.44 27.50
N GLY A 26 0.88 32.96 27.23
CA GLY A 26 0.25 32.92 25.94
C GLY A 26 -0.97 32.01 25.96
N GLU A 27 -0.87 30.81 25.39
CA GLU A 27 -1.99 29.85 25.23
C GLU A 27 -2.68 29.51 26.54
N LYS A 28 -1.90 29.23 27.57
CA LYS A 28 -2.45 28.89 28.93
C LYS A 28 -3.27 30.02 29.56
N ASN A 29 -2.96 31.27 29.20
CA ASN A 29 -3.66 32.46 29.74
C ASN A 29 -4.87 32.86 28.88
N SER A 30 -5.04 32.22 27.72
CA SER A 30 -6.06 32.58 26.73
C SER A 30 -7.20 31.55 26.70
N GLY A 31 -7.80 31.29 27.86
CA GLY A 31 -8.92 30.37 27.98
C GLY A 31 -8.51 28.90 27.86
N PHE A 32 -7.49 28.53 28.62
CA PHE A 32 -7.04 27.13 28.73
C PHE A 32 -8.21 26.18 28.97
N ALA A 33 -8.23 25.04 28.30
CA ALA A 33 -9.06 23.89 28.61
C ALA A 33 -8.30 22.58 28.34
N ALA A 34 -8.61 21.58 29.17
CA ALA A 34 -8.10 20.23 28.92
C ALA A 34 -8.69 19.65 27.61
N VAL A 35 -7.95 18.78 26.95
CA VAL A 35 -8.47 18.05 25.80
C VAL A 35 -9.61 17.09 26.21
N SER A 36 -10.52 16.85 25.28
CA SER A 36 -11.63 15.92 25.46
C SER A 36 -11.14 14.45 25.54
N THR A 37 -11.99 13.55 25.99
CA THR A 37 -11.71 12.10 25.95
C THR A 37 -11.49 11.61 24.53
N ALA A 38 -12.24 12.12 23.54
CA ALA A 38 -12.06 11.75 22.14
C ALA A 38 -10.69 12.19 21.60
N GLN A 39 -10.22 13.41 21.96
CA GLN A 39 -8.88 13.87 21.58
C GLN A 39 -7.78 13.02 22.23
N LYS A 40 -7.95 12.64 23.51
CA LYS A 40 -7.00 11.73 24.18
C LYS A 40 -6.93 10.39 23.48
N ASN A 41 -8.07 9.79 23.18
CA ASN A 41 -8.13 8.50 22.51
C ASN A 41 -7.51 8.55 21.10
N ALA A 42 -7.75 9.62 20.34
CA ALA A 42 -7.15 9.80 19.04
C ALA A 42 -5.63 9.99 19.10
N ALA A 43 -5.13 10.74 20.09
CA ALA A 43 -3.69 10.90 20.32
C ALA A 43 -3.03 9.58 20.71
N LEU A 44 -3.65 8.81 21.62
CA LEU A 44 -3.15 7.50 22.03
C LEU A 44 -3.15 6.50 20.87
N PHE A 45 -4.21 6.46 20.07
CA PHE A 45 -4.26 5.65 18.84
C PHE A 45 -3.09 5.97 17.89
N ALA A 46 -2.77 7.25 17.73
CA ALA A 46 -1.71 7.67 16.83
C ALA A 46 -0.30 7.43 17.39
N MET A 47 -0.14 7.38 18.69
CA MET A 47 1.18 7.25 19.36
C MET A 47 1.51 5.83 19.78
N GLU A 48 0.61 5.14 20.50
CA GLU A 48 0.94 3.97 21.31
C GLU A 48 0.36 2.66 20.79
N GLN A 49 1.18 1.62 20.74
CA GLN A 49 0.75 0.24 20.54
C GLN A 49 -0.12 -0.28 21.67
N SER A 50 0.13 0.17 22.92
CA SER A 50 -0.61 -0.28 24.09
C SER A 50 -2.07 0.19 24.12
N PHE A 51 -2.46 1.11 23.25
CA PHE A 51 -3.80 1.67 23.20
C PHE A 51 -4.74 0.86 22.31
N GLY A 52 -5.87 0.44 22.84
CA GLY A 52 -6.90 -0.28 22.08
C GLY A 52 -6.66 -1.78 22.04
N SER A 53 -6.39 -2.33 20.88
CA SER A 53 -6.12 -3.75 20.67
C SER A 53 -4.94 -3.92 19.72
N ALA A 54 -4.32 -5.09 19.73
CA ALA A 54 -3.23 -5.41 18.80
C ALA A 54 -3.56 -5.18 17.30
N ALA A 55 -4.84 -5.07 16.94
CA ALA A 55 -5.26 -4.80 15.58
C ALA A 55 -4.85 -3.41 15.08
N ASN A 56 -4.76 -2.40 15.96
CA ASN A 56 -4.39 -1.05 15.57
C ASN A 56 -2.90 -0.73 15.72
N ASP A 57 -2.09 -1.67 16.21
CA ASP A 57 -0.68 -1.42 16.54
C ASP A 57 0.09 -0.87 15.35
N GLY A 58 0.00 -1.48 14.17
CA GLY A 58 0.70 -1.05 12.95
C GLY A 58 0.32 0.33 12.42
N PHE A 59 -0.70 0.99 12.98
CA PHE A 59 -1.12 2.35 12.61
C PHE A 59 -0.64 3.43 13.58
N SER A 60 -0.01 3.05 14.69
CA SER A 60 0.60 3.96 15.66
C SER A 60 2.07 4.25 15.31
N VAL A 61 2.59 5.38 15.81
CA VAL A 61 4.00 5.72 15.62
C VAL A 61 4.91 4.66 16.25
N GLU A 62 4.59 4.11 17.43
CA GLU A 62 5.31 2.96 18.00
C GLU A 62 5.24 1.73 17.11
N GLY A 63 4.15 1.55 16.37
CA GLY A 63 3.93 0.37 15.55
C GLY A 63 4.72 0.35 14.26
N PHE A 64 5.05 1.49 13.69
CA PHE A 64 5.85 1.56 12.48
C PHE A 64 7.25 2.17 12.67
N THR A 65 7.59 2.60 13.91
CA THR A 65 8.94 3.09 14.27
C THR A 65 9.42 2.48 15.59
N ASN A 66 10.73 2.60 15.83
CA ASN A 66 11.32 2.24 17.15
C ASN A 66 11.17 3.37 18.20
N ALA A 67 10.32 4.38 17.96
CA ALA A 67 9.97 5.35 18.98
C ALA A 67 9.27 4.64 20.16
N SER A 68 9.48 5.12 21.36
CA SER A 68 8.81 4.61 22.57
C SER A 68 8.11 5.76 23.28
N PHE A 69 6.83 5.58 23.60
CA PHE A 69 6.04 6.55 24.30
C PHE A 69 5.75 6.10 25.74
N ALA A 70 5.58 7.06 26.64
CA ALA A 70 5.15 6.80 28.02
C ALA A 70 4.37 7.99 28.59
N LEU A 71 3.35 7.70 29.42
CA LEU A 71 2.66 8.75 30.17
C LEU A 71 3.63 9.43 31.10
N GLY A 72 3.80 10.74 30.95
CA GLY A 72 4.71 11.58 31.70
C GLY A 72 4.01 12.54 32.66
N ASN A 73 4.81 13.41 33.31
CA ASN A 73 4.31 14.45 34.15
C ASN A 73 3.75 15.61 33.30
N ALA A 74 2.58 16.12 33.69
CA ALA A 74 1.89 17.20 32.97
C ALA A 74 2.72 18.48 32.77
N SER A 75 3.72 18.73 33.62
CA SER A 75 4.56 19.92 33.52
C SER A 75 5.88 19.73 32.77
N THR A 76 6.29 18.47 32.53
CA THR A 76 7.63 18.17 31.98
C THR A 76 7.62 17.15 30.85
N ALA A 77 6.46 16.63 30.49
CA ALA A 77 6.35 15.69 29.37
C ALA A 77 6.80 16.33 28.03
N SER A 78 7.40 15.53 27.18
CA SER A 78 7.91 15.93 25.85
C SER A 78 6.78 16.41 24.93
N VAL A 79 5.62 15.76 24.95
CA VAL A 79 4.45 16.12 24.15
C VAL A 79 3.26 16.38 25.10
N ARG A 80 2.65 17.55 25.01
CA ARG A 80 1.53 17.92 25.88
C ARG A 80 0.37 18.47 25.05
N PHE A 81 -0.82 17.95 25.27
CA PHE A 81 -2.02 18.31 24.49
C PHE A 81 -2.98 19.16 25.32
N ALA A 82 -3.35 20.33 24.81
CA ALA A 82 -4.34 21.18 25.46
C ALA A 82 -5.14 22.02 24.42
N GLN A 83 -6.12 22.77 24.94
CA GLN A 83 -6.93 23.70 24.16
C GLN A 83 -6.73 25.12 24.67
N SER A 84 -6.83 26.08 23.73
CA SER A 84 -6.77 27.51 24.03
C SER A 84 -7.62 28.31 23.02
N LYS A 85 -7.98 29.53 23.38
CA LYS A 85 -8.59 30.48 22.43
C LYS A 85 -7.56 31.20 21.55
N LEU A 86 -6.27 31.04 21.86
CA LEU A 86 -5.22 31.75 21.13
C LEU A 86 -5.04 31.22 19.69
N PRO A 87 -4.95 29.90 19.45
CA PRO A 87 -4.94 29.37 18.10
C PRO A 87 -6.25 29.67 17.36
N SER A 88 -6.19 30.18 16.14
CA SER A 88 -7.35 30.28 15.26
C SER A 88 -7.82 28.90 14.79
N THR A 89 -6.84 27.98 14.59
CA THR A 89 -7.02 26.58 14.22
C THR A 89 -6.35 25.69 15.29
N ALA A 90 -5.22 25.12 14.97
CA ALA A 90 -4.33 24.38 15.87
C ALA A 90 -2.88 24.67 15.47
N TYR A 91 -1.95 24.38 16.33
CA TYR A 91 -0.53 24.31 16.03
C TYR A 91 0.21 23.51 17.09
N ALA A 92 1.41 23.04 16.73
CA ALA A 92 2.33 22.41 17.65
C ALA A 92 3.73 22.99 17.52
N TYR A 93 4.48 22.86 18.59
CA TYR A 93 5.89 23.25 18.64
C TYR A 93 6.76 22.02 18.33
N TYR A 94 7.85 22.22 17.58
CA TYR A 94 8.81 21.17 17.30
C TYR A 94 9.53 20.65 18.54
N PRO A 95 10.10 19.43 18.48
CA PRO A 95 11.02 18.92 19.50
C PRO A 95 12.15 19.92 19.81
N GLY A 96 12.53 20.07 21.06
CA GLY A 96 13.59 20.98 21.45
C GLY A 96 13.78 21.09 22.98
N THR A 97 14.61 22.06 23.39
CA THR A 97 14.94 22.29 24.81
C THR A 97 14.29 23.58 25.36
N TYR A 98 13.41 24.19 24.61
CA TYR A 98 12.65 25.39 25.01
C TYR A 98 11.33 24.98 25.69
N ALA A 99 10.70 25.90 26.40
CA ALA A 99 9.59 25.62 27.30
C ALA A 99 8.31 25.11 26.62
N GLU A 100 8.10 25.50 25.35
CA GLU A 100 6.96 25.16 24.52
C GLU A 100 7.18 23.88 23.69
N ALA A 101 8.41 23.35 23.64
CA ALA A 101 8.78 22.24 22.78
C ALA A 101 7.81 21.06 22.91
N GLY A 102 7.29 20.59 21.77
CA GLY A 102 6.37 19.46 21.68
C GLY A 102 4.94 19.73 22.14
N ASP A 103 4.59 20.96 22.53
CA ASP A 103 3.22 21.29 22.95
C ASP A 103 2.29 21.39 21.74
N VAL A 104 1.14 20.73 21.86
CA VAL A 104 0.06 20.71 20.87
C VAL A 104 -1.14 21.49 21.41
N TRP A 105 -1.50 22.56 20.68
CA TRP A 105 -2.57 23.46 21.06
C TRP A 105 -3.71 23.47 20.05
N PHE A 106 -4.91 23.06 20.47
CA PHE A 106 -6.12 23.12 19.67
C PHE A 106 -6.91 24.38 19.95
N GLY A 107 -7.29 25.09 18.90
CA GLY A 107 -8.15 26.25 19.00
C GLY A 107 -9.59 25.87 19.36
N THR A 108 -10.32 26.81 19.98
CA THR A 108 -11.73 26.60 20.36
C THR A 108 -12.71 27.34 19.46
N ALA A 109 -12.24 27.97 18.38
CA ALA A 109 -13.09 28.75 17.46
C ALA A 109 -14.16 27.89 16.75
N TYR A 110 -13.85 26.64 16.49
CA TYR A 110 -14.78 25.69 15.83
C TYR A 110 -15.67 24.89 16.80
N ALA A 111 -15.69 25.25 18.08
CA ALA A 111 -16.50 24.55 19.08
C ALA A 111 -18.00 24.50 18.69
N GLY A 112 -18.58 23.29 18.66
CA GLY A 112 -19.97 23.07 18.27
C GLY A 112 -20.25 23.05 16.76
N THR A 113 -19.22 23.17 15.91
CA THR A 113 -19.33 23.04 14.46
C THR A 113 -18.93 21.63 14.00
N VAL A 114 -19.05 21.36 12.69
CA VAL A 114 -18.59 20.10 12.08
C VAL A 114 -17.07 19.93 12.15
N ASN A 115 -16.32 21.00 12.37
CA ASN A 115 -14.86 21.03 12.50
C ASN A 115 -14.39 21.13 13.96
N ASP A 116 -15.25 20.84 14.92
CA ASP A 116 -14.93 20.90 16.35
C ASP A 116 -13.80 19.94 16.70
N TYR A 117 -12.64 20.46 17.05
CA TYR A 117 -11.45 19.68 17.40
C TYR A 117 -11.64 18.74 18.59
N ARG A 118 -12.68 18.95 19.41
CA ARG A 118 -12.99 18.09 20.56
C ARG A 118 -13.61 16.75 20.19
N THR A 119 -13.97 16.56 18.89
CA THR A 119 -14.67 15.37 18.40
C THR A 119 -13.95 14.70 17.24
N PRO A 120 -12.65 14.35 17.37
CA PRO A 120 -11.94 13.61 16.33
C PRO A 120 -12.58 12.22 16.14
N VAL A 121 -12.85 11.91 14.89
CA VAL A 121 -13.29 10.60 14.41
C VAL A 121 -12.46 10.31 13.15
N ALA A 122 -11.96 9.11 12.98
CA ALA A 122 -11.10 8.76 11.86
C ALA A 122 -11.70 9.22 10.52
N GLY A 123 -10.92 10.00 9.78
CA GLY A 123 -11.29 10.61 8.51
C GLY A 123 -11.94 12.00 8.59
N ASN A 124 -12.26 12.55 9.78
CA ASN A 124 -12.77 13.92 9.87
C ASN A 124 -11.65 14.96 10.04
N TYR A 125 -12.00 16.25 9.92
CA TYR A 125 -11.05 17.36 10.04
C TYR A 125 -10.32 17.40 11.39
N ALA A 126 -11.04 17.15 12.49
CA ALA A 126 -10.43 17.12 13.82
C ALA A 126 -9.40 16.01 13.99
N TRP A 127 -9.66 14.84 13.41
CA TRP A 127 -8.72 13.71 13.38
C TRP A 127 -7.48 14.05 12.55
N HIS A 128 -7.67 14.57 11.32
CA HIS A 128 -6.57 14.99 10.46
C HIS A 128 -5.69 16.04 11.12
N THR A 129 -6.30 17.07 11.70
CA THR A 129 -5.57 18.11 12.44
C THR A 129 -4.77 17.52 13.60
N LEU A 130 -5.31 16.55 14.34
CA LEU A 130 -4.58 15.91 15.42
C LEU A 130 -3.34 15.17 14.92
N LEU A 131 -3.44 14.40 13.82
CA LEU A 131 -2.29 13.74 13.20
C LEU A 131 -1.25 14.77 12.71
N HIS A 132 -1.69 15.85 12.08
CA HIS A 132 -0.85 16.92 11.58
C HIS A 132 -0.04 17.59 12.71
N GLU A 133 -0.72 18.01 13.78
CA GLU A 133 -0.07 18.67 14.91
C GLU A 133 0.84 17.71 15.70
N LEU A 134 0.43 16.45 15.84
CA LEU A 134 1.30 15.41 16.41
C LEU A 134 2.54 15.22 15.54
N GLY A 135 2.41 15.24 14.21
CA GLY A 135 3.54 15.19 13.28
C GLY A 135 4.56 16.29 13.57
N HIS A 136 4.13 17.54 13.76
CA HIS A 136 5.01 18.64 14.17
C HIS A 136 5.67 18.40 15.52
N ALA A 137 4.89 17.96 16.51
CA ALA A 137 5.40 17.66 17.84
C ALA A 137 6.43 16.51 17.85
N LEU A 138 6.45 15.68 16.80
CA LEU A 138 7.42 14.61 16.58
C LEU A 138 8.56 15.00 15.64
N GLY A 139 8.51 16.18 15.01
CA GLY A 139 9.59 16.70 14.17
C GLY A 139 9.31 16.69 12.67
N LEU A 140 8.07 16.48 12.25
CA LEU A 140 7.71 16.63 10.84
C LEU A 140 7.44 18.09 10.47
N SER A 141 8.00 18.58 9.36
CA SER A 141 7.68 19.87 8.74
C SER A 141 6.56 19.73 7.71
N HIS A 142 6.00 20.86 7.25
CA HIS A 142 5.02 20.81 6.18
C HIS A 142 5.59 20.25 4.89
N GLY A 143 4.76 19.50 4.16
CA GLY A 143 5.18 18.90 2.89
C GLY A 143 5.52 19.92 1.79
N HIS A 144 5.09 21.16 1.91
CA HIS A 144 5.35 22.24 0.97
C HIS A 144 6.49 23.19 1.40
N ASP A 145 7.02 23.04 2.61
CA ASP A 145 8.11 23.89 3.09
C ASP A 145 9.43 23.54 2.39
N PRO A 146 10.14 24.53 1.83
CA PRO A 146 11.43 24.30 1.18
C PRO A 146 12.60 24.22 2.17
N ASP A 147 12.35 24.48 3.45
CA ASP A 147 13.37 24.58 4.48
C ASP A 147 13.96 23.20 4.82
N ASP A 148 15.14 23.19 5.43
CA ASP A 148 15.88 22.01 5.88
C ASP A 148 16.11 20.93 4.79
N PHE A 149 15.17 20.01 4.59
CA PHE A 149 15.28 18.90 3.66
C PHE A 149 14.52 19.13 2.34
N GLY A 150 13.92 20.29 2.16
CA GLY A 150 13.17 20.69 0.97
C GLY A 150 11.72 20.18 0.95
N ALA A 151 10.93 20.79 0.07
CA ALA A 151 9.54 20.44 -0.13
C ALA A 151 9.37 19.07 -0.82
N LEU A 152 8.23 18.43 -0.59
CA LEU A 152 7.83 17.26 -1.40
C LEU A 152 7.76 17.66 -2.88
N PRO A 153 8.25 16.80 -3.80
CA PRO A 153 8.04 17.01 -5.22
C PRO A 153 6.55 17.19 -5.53
N ALA A 154 6.22 18.09 -6.48
CA ALA A 154 4.84 18.49 -6.74
C ALA A 154 3.85 17.33 -6.97
N GLN A 155 4.33 16.23 -7.59
CA GLN A 155 3.53 15.01 -7.81
C GLN A 155 3.25 14.20 -6.54
N TYR A 156 3.88 14.52 -5.41
CA TYR A 156 3.68 13.89 -4.11
C TYR A 156 3.14 14.86 -3.05
N ASN A 157 2.90 16.13 -3.42
CA ASN A 157 2.39 17.13 -2.50
C ASN A 157 0.86 17.10 -2.45
N SER A 158 0.31 16.14 -1.74
CA SER A 158 -1.11 16.03 -1.39
C SER A 158 -1.31 15.17 -0.14
N ILE A 159 -2.48 15.25 0.47
CA ILE A 159 -2.84 14.44 1.64
C ILE A 159 -2.86 12.94 1.35
N GLU A 160 -2.77 12.52 0.09
CA GLU A 160 -2.59 11.12 -0.29
C GLU A 160 -1.19 10.59 0.06
N PHE A 161 -0.23 11.47 0.27
CA PHE A 161 1.16 11.11 0.56
C PHE A 161 1.60 11.53 1.96
N SER A 162 1.05 12.61 2.48
CA SER A 162 1.45 13.18 3.77
C SER A 162 0.32 13.98 4.41
N VAL A 163 0.04 13.73 5.68
CA VAL A 163 -0.87 14.57 6.48
C VAL A 163 -0.28 15.95 6.76
N MET A 164 1.03 16.14 6.53
CA MET A 164 1.74 17.39 6.79
C MET A 164 1.61 18.41 5.65
N THR A 165 1.03 18.06 4.51
CA THR A 165 0.81 18.99 3.41
C THR A 165 -0.51 19.78 3.59
N TYR A 166 -0.57 20.99 3.04
CA TYR A 166 -1.83 21.75 2.95
C TYR A 166 -2.57 21.53 1.63
N SER A 167 -2.07 20.66 0.77
CA SER A 167 -2.71 20.33 -0.51
C SER A 167 -3.68 19.17 -0.36
N GLY A 168 -4.98 19.41 -0.55
CA GLY A 168 -6.00 18.36 -0.52
C GLY A 168 -5.80 17.31 -1.61
N PHE A 169 -5.32 17.73 -2.79
CA PHE A 169 -5.01 16.87 -3.94
C PHE A 169 -3.82 17.42 -4.73
N ILE A 170 -3.21 16.62 -5.59
CA ILE A 170 -2.08 17.07 -6.42
C ILE A 170 -2.50 18.27 -7.27
N GLY A 171 -1.80 19.39 -7.08
CA GLY A 171 -2.05 20.64 -7.79
C GLY A 171 -3.08 21.57 -7.16
N SER A 172 -3.64 21.26 -5.98
CA SER A 172 -4.63 22.11 -5.30
C SER A 172 -4.04 23.41 -4.72
N GLY A 173 -2.71 23.54 -4.69
CA GLY A 173 -2.07 24.59 -3.89
C GLY A 173 -2.27 24.37 -2.39
N ASN A 174 -2.04 25.40 -1.58
CA ASN A 174 -2.12 25.33 -0.12
C ASN A 174 -3.59 25.52 0.36
N ALA A 175 -4.49 24.63 -0.06
CA ALA A 175 -5.89 24.67 0.35
C ALA A 175 -6.43 23.27 0.60
N TYR A 176 -6.82 22.99 1.85
CA TYR A 176 -7.59 21.79 2.17
C TYR A 176 -9.01 21.96 1.68
N TRP A 177 -9.47 20.98 0.93
CA TRP A 177 -10.90 20.71 0.79
C TRP A 177 -11.06 19.20 0.62
N TYR A 178 -11.91 18.61 1.39
CA TYR A 178 -12.36 17.23 1.29
C TYR A 178 -13.72 17.09 1.96
N GLU A 179 -14.46 16.05 1.62
CA GLU A 179 -15.71 15.75 2.27
C GLU A 179 -15.53 15.49 3.78
N ARG A 180 -16.63 15.51 4.55
CA ARG A 180 -16.62 15.45 6.02
C ARG A 180 -15.75 14.33 6.61
N PHE A 181 -15.66 13.17 5.96
CA PHE A 181 -14.85 12.03 6.37
C PHE A 181 -13.86 11.59 5.29
N GLY A 182 -13.46 12.51 4.44
CA GLY A 182 -12.52 12.29 3.35
C GLY A 182 -11.05 12.58 3.71
N ALA A 183 -10.72 12.81 4.97
CA ALA A 183 -9.34 12.99 5.40
C ALA A 183 -8.63 11.66 5.64
N PRO A 184 -7.27 11.63 5.61
CA PRO A 184 -6.50 10.47 5.98
C PRO A 184 -6.84 9.94 7.38
N GLN A 185 -6.87 8.61 7.52
CA GLN A 185 -7.21 7.92 8.75
C GLN A 185 -5.96 7.55 9.57
N THR A 186 -4.79 7.61 8.94
CA THR A 186 -3.46 7.28 9.50
C THR A 186 -2.45 8.32 9.05
N PHE A 187 -1.24 8.29 9.61
CA PHE A 187 -0.08 8.87 8.91
C PHE A 187 0.03 8.25 7.52
N MET A 188 0.45 9.04 6.52
CA MET A 188 0.55 8.59 5.15
C MET A 188 1.99 8.18 4.83
N MET A 189 2.22 7.60 3.66
CA MET A 189 3.48 6.94 3.32
C MET A 189 4.73 7.83 3.49
N ALA A 190 4.64 9.12 3.19
CA ALA A 190 5.78 10.03 3.33
C ALA A 190 6.02 10.43 4.79
N ASP A 191 4.96 10.49 5.61
CA ASP A 191 5.07 10.74 7.05
C ASP A 191 5.70 9.54 7.75
N ILE A 192 5.22 8.33 7.42
CA ILE A 192 5.77 7.06 7.94
C ILE A 192 7.26 6.97 7.60
N ALA A 193 7.63 7.17 6.34
CA ALA A 193 9.03 7.13 5.92
C ALA A 193 9.89 8.17 6.65
N ALA A 194 9.39 9.39 6.83
CA ALA A 194 10.09 10.44 7.55
C ALA A 194 10.26 10.13 9.05
N LEU A 195 9.20 9.61 9.70
CA LEU A 195 9.27 9.19 11.11
C LEU A 195 10.21 8.00 11.29
N GLN A 196 10.22 7.05 10.34
CA GLN A 196 11.16 5.93 10.34
C GLN A 196 12.61 6.39 10.16
N GLU A 197 12.84 7.40 9.33
CA GLU A 197 14.20 7.98 9.16
C GLU A 197 14.69 8.64 10.46
N MET A 198 13.81 9.27 11.24
CA MET A 198 14.15 9.90 12.52
C MET A 198 14.28 8.92 13.67
N TYR A 199 13.42 7.91 13.74
CA TYR A 199 13.27 7.04 14.92
C TYR A 199 13.63 5.57 14.64
N GLY A 200 13.96 5.20 13.40
CA GLY A 200 14.16 3.82 12.95
C GLY A 200 12.83 3.11 12.68
N ALA A 201 12.81 2.15 11.75
CA ALA A 201 11.62 1.35 11.46
C ALA A 201 11.44 0.22 12.47
N ASP A 202 10.21 -0.04 12.91
CA ASP A 202 9.87 -1.23 13.70
C ASP A 202 9.46 -2.38 12.78
N PHE A 203 10.18 -3.48 12.85
CA PHE A 203 9.89 -4.73 12.16
C PHE A 203 9.39 -5.82 13.11
N THR A 204 8.97 -5.47 14.32
CA THR A 204 8.43 -6.41 15.31
C THR A 204 6.90 -6.37 15.40
N THR A 205 6.31 -5.24 15.03
CA THR A 205 4.86 -5.06 14.99
C THR A 205 4.28 -5.76 13.76
N ASN A 206 3.22 -6.55 13.97
CA ASN A 206 2.61 -7.38 12.93
C ASN A 206 3.60 -8.31 12.20
N SER A 207 4.71 -8.72 12.87
CA SER A 207 5.79 -9.50 12.26
C SER A 207 5.45 -10.98 12.02
N GLY A 208 4.22 -11.39 12.24
CA GLY A 208 3.66 -12.69 11.88
C GLY A 208 2.68 -12.54 10.72
N ASN A 209 2.14 -13.65 10.23
CA ASN A 209 1.18 -13.61 9.13
C ASN A 209 -0.07 -12.81 9.50
N THR A 210 -0.24 -11.66 8.89
CA THR A 210 -1.30 -10.69 9.20
C THR A 210 -2.35 -10.68 8.10
N VAL A 211 -3.62 -10.62 8.47
CA VAL A 211 -4.73 -10.49 7.53
C VAL A 211 -5.39 -9.14 7.69
N TYR A 212 -5.22 -8.29 6.70
CA TYR A 212 -5.93 -7.03 6.54
C TYR A 212 -7.19 -7.26 5.73
N LYS A 213 -8.35 -6.93 6.29
CA LYS A 213 -9.65 -7.20 5.65
C LYS A 213 -10.52 -5.96 5.58
N TRP A 214 -11.19 -5.82 4.44
CA TRP A 214 -12.20 -4.79 4.20
C TRP A 214 -13.45 -5.39 3.60
N THR A 215 -14.57 -4.68 3.77
CA THR A 215 -15.87 -5.12 3.23
C THR A 215 -16.61 -3.96 2.60
N PRO A 216 -17.37 -4.17 1.51
CA PRO A 216 -18.24 -3.15 0.95
C PRO A 216 -19.26 -2.66 2.00
N GLY A 217 -19.54 -1.37 2.03
CA GLY A 217 -20.51 -0.78 2.95
C GLY A 217 -20.02 -0.55 4.38
N SER A 218 -18.76 -0.91 4.66
CA SER A 218 -18.10 -0.54 5.91
C SER A 218 -16.73 0.07 5.59
N GLY A 219 -16.47 1.29 6.07
CA GLY A 219 -15.15 1.92 5.97
C GLY A 219 -14.12 1.36 6.96
N ALA A 220 -14.49 0.37 7.78
CA ALA A 220 -13.62 -0.19 8.79
C ALA A 220 -12.46 -0.98 8.17
N THR A 221 -11.26 -0.81 8.74
CA THR A 221 -10.12 -1.68 8.50
C THR A 221 -10.05 -2.70 9.62
N LEU A 222 -10.03 -3.97 9.27
CA LEU A 222 -9.87 -5.07 10.22
C LEU A 222 -8.46 -5.67 10.06
N VAL A 223 -7.84 -6.00 11.18
CA VAL A 223 -6.56 -6.71 11.25
C VAL A 223 -6.77 -7.96 12.08
N ASN A 224 -6.48 -9.13 11.50
CA ASN A 224 -6.70 -10.43 12.11
C ASN A 224 -8.13 -10.61 12.68
N GLY A 225 -9.12 -10.04 11.99
CA GLY A 225 -10.54 -10.10 12.33
C GLY A 225 -11.01 -9.11 13.40
N ALA A 226 -10.12 -8.35 14.02
CA ALA A 226 -10.47 -7.28 14.96
C ALA A 226 -10.47 -5.92 14.25
N THR A 227 -11.32 -4.99 14.70
CA THR A 227 -11.38 -3.64 14.13
C THR A 227 -10.15 -2.84 14.57
N ALA A 228 -9.35 -2.44 13.59
CA ALA A 228 -8.21 -1.55 13.76
C ALA A 228 -8.61 -0.08 13.62
N ILE A 229 -9.31 0.26 12.54
CA ILE A 229 -9.79 1.62 12.26
C ILE A 229 -11.31 1.57 12.06
N ALA A 230 -12.03 2.46 12.77
CA ALA A 230 -13.47 2.65 12.62
C ALA A 230 -13.73 4.11 12.20
N PRO A 231 -13.85 4.39 10.90
CA PRO A 231 -14.09 5.75 10.40
C PRO A 231 -15.53 6.22 10.63
N GLY A 232 -15.74 7.52 10.52
CA GLY A 232 -17.06 8.13 10.70
C GLY A 232 -18.06 7.91 9.56
N ALA A 233 -17.61 7.32 8.44
CA ALA A 233 -18.42 6.99 7.27
C ALA A 233 -17.84 5.77 6.53
N ASN A 234 -18.55 5.31 5.48
CA ASN A 234 -18.05 4.27 4.59
C ASN A 234 -16.94 4.85 3.67
N ARG A 235 -15.80 5.19 4.28
CA ARG A 235 -14.61 5.71 3.60
C ARG A 235 -13.38 4.98 4.12
N ILE A 236 -12.49 4.63 3.20
CA ILE A 236 -11.20 4.01 3.51
C ILE A 236 -10.14 4.91 2.87
N PHE A 237 -9.25 5.47 3.69
CA PHE A 237 -8.16 6.31 3.26
C PHE A 237 -7.01 6.23 4.27
N ALA A 238 -6.16 5.22 4.10
CA ALA A 238 -5.11 4.90 5.06
C ALA A 238 -3.87 4.34 4.38
N THR A 239 -2.73 4.38 5.06
CA THR A 239 -1.51 3.68 4.69
C THR A 239 -1.30 2.49 5.62
N VAL A 240 -0.92 1.35 5.05
CA VAL A 240 -0.55 0.14 5.79
C VAL A 240 0.96 0.05 5.87
N TRP A 241 1.48 -0.15 7.09
CA TRP A 241 2.81 -0.65 7.41
C TRP A 241 2.65 -2.00 8.10
N ASP A 242 3.44 -2.98 7.67
CA ASP A 242 3.57 -4.29 8.29
C ASP A 242 5.04 -4.54 8.65
N GLY A 243 5.31 -5.11 9.80
CA GLY A 243 6.68 -5.37 10.26
C GLY A 243 7.31 -6.62 9.66
N GLY A 244 6.50 -7.45 9.01
CA GLY A 244 6.97 -8.66 8.32
C GLY A 244 6.09 -9.87 8.60
N GLY A 245 6.24 -10.87 7.77
CA GLY A 245 5.42 -12.08 7.84
C GLY A 245 5.17 -12.63 6.45
N ASN A 246 4.02 -13.24 6.29
CA ASN A 246 3.42 -13.56 5.01
C ASN A 246 1.97 -13.08 5.05
N ASP A 247 1.74 -11.85 4.58
CA ASP A 247 0.60 -11.03 4.91
C ASP A 247 -0.43 -11.00 3.78
N THR A 248 -1.69 -10.79 4.13
CA THR A 248 -2.79 -10.95 3.19
C THR A 248 -3.72 -9.74 3.18
N TYR A 249 -4.02 -9.20 1.99
CA TYR A 249 -5.17 -8.35 1.74
C TYR A 249 -6.38 -9.22 1.37
N ASP A 250 -7.35 -9.35 2.27
CA ASP A 250 -8.59 -10.09 2.08
C ASP A 250 -9.70 -9.17 1.57
N LEU A 251 -9.97 -9.25 0.27
CA LEU A 251 -11.01 -8.49 -0.44
C LEU A 251 -12.12 -9.40 -0.96
N SER A 252 -12.18 -10.65 -0.49
CA SER A 252 -13.12 -11.68 -0.95
C SER A 252 -14.60 -11.34 -0.78
N ALA A 253 -14.91 -10.31 0.01
CA ALA A 253 -16.29 -9.81 0.18
C ALA A 253 -16.77 -8.90 -0.95
N TYR A 254 -15.87 -8.39 -1.80
CA TYR A 254 -16.21 -7.45 -2.87
C TYR A 254 -16.83 -8.15 -4.07
N ARG A 255 -17.79 -7.45 -4.68
CA ARG A 255 -18.51 -7.89 -5.89
C ARG A 255 -18.40 -6.88 -7.04
N THR A 256 -17.52 -5.92 -6.89
CA THR A 256 -17.15 -4.89 -7.86
C THR A 256 -15.69 -5.10 -8.21
N GLY A 257 -15.28 -4.76 -9.43
CA GLY A 257 -13.90 -4.94 -9.86
C GLY A 257 -12.91 -4.16 -9.00
N LEU A 258 -11.88 -4.85 -8.55
CA LEU A 258 -10.80 -4.33 -7.73
C LEU A 258 -9.63 -3.86 -8.61
N LYS A 259 -8.89 -2.86 -8.11
CA LYS A 259 -7.57 -2.50 -8.65
C LYS A 259 -6.57 -2.53 -7.51
N ILE A 260 -5.79 -3.58 -7.43
CA ILE A 260 -4.86 -3.82 -6.33
C ILE A 260 -3.43 -3.72 -6.84
N ASP A 261 -2.61 -2.98 -6.14
CA ASP A 261 -1.18 -2.85 -6.41
C ASP A 261 -0.43 -2.99 -5.09
N LEU A 262 0.25 -4.13 -4.90
CA LEU A 262 0.99 -4.44 -3.67
C LEU A 262 2.38 -3.78 -3.61
N ARG A 263 2.81 -3.10 -4.66
CA ARG A 263 4.14 -2.48 -4.68
C ARG A 263 4.22 -1.34 -3.66
N PRO A 264 5.37 -1.16 -3.02
CA PRO A 264 5.58 -0.04 -2.09
C PRO A 264 5.23 1.32 -2.70
N GLY A 265 4.54 2.16 -1.94
CA GLY A 265 4.15 3.50 -2.38
C GLY A 265 2.99 3.55 -3.37
N GLN A 266 2.43 2.39 -3.76
CA GLN A 266 1.28 2.35 -4.66
C GLN A 266 -0.04 2.31 -3.90
N ALA A 267 -1.12 2.61 -4.63
CA ALA A 267 -2.47 2.70 -4.09
C ALA A 267 -3.36 1.59 -4.65
N SER A 268 -4.22 1.05 -3.80
CA SER A 268 -5.22 0.04 -4.15
C SER A 268 -6.63 0.61 -4.04
N THR A 269 -7.47 0.34 -5.05
CA THR A 269 -8.88 0.76 -5.10
C THR A 269 -9.80 -0.45 -4.96
N PHE A 270 -10.69 -0.42 -3.98
CA PHE A 270 -11.62 -1.51 -3.68
C PHE A 270 -13.02 -1.25 -4.26
N ASN A 271 -13.55 -0.06 -3.96
CA ASN A 271 -14.87 0.37 -4.42
C ASN A 271 -14.91 1.91 -4.49
N ALA A 272 -15.50 2.45 -5.55
CA ALA A 272 -15.67 3.90 -5.71
C ALA A 272 -16.47 4.53 -4.55
N ASP A 273 -17.46 3.82 -3.99
CA ASP A 273 -18.26 4.30 -2.87
C ASP A 273 -17.47 4.45 -1.56
N GLN A 274 -16.26 3.90 -1.50
CA GLN A 274 -15.37 3.95 -0.34
C GLN A 274 -14.17 4.89 -0.54
N LEU A 275 -14.01 5.45 -1.74
CA LEU A 275 -12.98 6.45 -1.99
C LEU A 275 -13.30 7.76 -1.28
N ALA A 276 -12.31 8.38 -0.69
CA ALA A 276 -12.41 9.72 -0.14
C ALA A 276 -12.55 10.76 -1.27
N TYR A 277 -13.53 11.66 -1.16
CA TYR A 277 -13.68 12.77 -2.10
C TYR A 277 -12.87 13.96 -1.64
N LEU A 278 -11.91 14.38 -2.47
CA LEU A 278 -10.92 15.43 -2.18
C LEU A 278 -11.24 16.77 -2.86
N GLY A 279 -12.35 16.83 -3.61
CA GLY A 279 -12.84 18.05 -4.25
C GLY A 279 -12.16 18.42 -5.56
N GLY A 280 -11.15 17.70 -5.99
CA GLY A 280 -10.41 17.93 -7.24
C GLY A 280 -9.24 16.97 -7.40
N GLY A 281 -8.44 17.18 -8.45
CA GLY A 281 -7.30 16.33 -8.75
C GLY A 281 -7.51 15.41 -9.95
N PRO A 282 -6.52 14.57 -10.27
CA PRO A 282 -6.51 13.80 -11.51
C PRO A 282 -7.49 12.61 -11.53
N ASN A 283 -8.07 12.22 -10.38
CA ASN A 283 -8.99 11.09 -10.26
C ASN A 283 -10.43 11.55 -10.00
N ASP A 284 -10.95 12.42 -10.86
CA ASP A 284 -12.32 12.96 -10.81
C ASP A 284 -12.73 13.53 -9.43
N GLY A 285 -11.75 14.04 -8.70
CA GLY A 285 -11.95 14.59 -7.36
C GLY A 285 -11.83 13.60 -6.21
N PHE A 286 -11.58 12.34 -6.49
CA PHE A 286 -11.39 11.29 -5.48
C PHE A 286 -9.90 10.98 -5.24
N ALA A 287 -9.60 10.42 -4.09
CA ALA A 287 -8.30 9.82 -3.81
C ALA A 287 -8.00 8.71 -4.83
N ARG A 288 -6.71 8.50 -5.16
CA ARG A 288 -6.27 7.49 -6.13
C ARG A 288 -6.53 6.06 -5.65
N GLY A 289 -6.74 5.88 -4.38
CA GLY A 289 -7.04 4.58 -3.78
C GLY A 289 -7.63 4.67 -2.39
N ASN A 290 -8.05 3.53 -1.91
CA ASN A 290 -8.55 3.33 -0.55
C ASN A 290 -7.38 3.09 0.42
N ILE A 291 -6.45 2.21 0.03
CA ILE A 291 -5.28 1.83 0.82
C ILE A 291 -4.01 2.13 0.02
N PHE A 292 -3.01 2.59 0.73
CA PHE A 292 -1.67 2.87 0.23
C PHE A 292 -0.68 1.96 0.96
N ASN A 293 0.27 1.39 0.24
CA ASN A 293 1.35 0.64 0.86
C ASN A 293 2.45 1.60 1.30
N ALA A 294 2.97 1.43 2.49
CA ALA A 294 4.11 2.20 2.98
C ALA A 294 5.34 2.02 2.07
N LEU A 295 6.25 2.98 2.11
CA LEU A 295 7.54 2.89 1.44
C LEU A 295 8.46 1.91 2.19
N LEU A 296 9.37 1.26 1.47
CA LEU A 296 10.38 0.40 2.10
C LEU A 296 11.40 1.25 2.87
N TYR A 297 11.62 0.92 4.13
CA TYR A 297 12.69 1.51 4.91
C TYR A 297 14.05 0.99 4.40
N HIS A 298 14.85 1.88 3.79
CA HIS A 298 16.17 1.58 3.22
C HIS A 298 16.18 0.37 2.25
N GLY A 299 15.04 0.10 1.60
CA GLY A 299 14.90 -1.02 0.67
C GLY A 299 14.69 -2.39 1.33
N ASP A 300 14.43 -2.43 2.65
CA ASP A 300 14.11 -3.66 3.37
C ASP A 300 12.75 -4.19 2.96
N THR A 301 12.70 -5.43 2.50
CA THR A 301 11.52 -6.06 1.92
C THR A 301 10.62 -6.77 2.93
N ARG A 302 10.99 -6.78 4.22
CA ARG A 302 10.18 -7.43 5.26
C ARG A 302 8.77 -6.86 5.39
N SER A 303 8.59 -5.56 5.08
CA SER A 303 7.32 -4.87 5.19
C SER A 303 6.43 -4.97 3.94
N LEU A 304 6.69 -5.92 3.07
CA LEU A 304 5.83 -6.19 1.93
C LEU A 304 4.56 -6.92 2.36
N ILE A 305 3.52 -6.81 1.54
CA ILE A 305 2.32 -7.66 1.63
C ILE A 305 2.41 -8.68 0.50
N GLU A 306 2.30 -9.96 0.79
CA GLU A 306 2.55 -11.04 -0.18
C GLU A 306 1.29 -11.57 -0.83
N ASN A 307 0.14 -11.51 -0.17
CA ASN A 307 -1.02 -12.22 -0.65
C ASN A 307 -2.21 -11.30 -0.89
N VAL A 308 -3.00 -11.66 -1.92
CA VAL A 308 -4.30 -11.04 -2.21
C VAL A 308 -5.35 -12.11 -2.42
N LEU A 309 -6.47 -11.96 -1.72
CA LEU A 309 -7.71 -12.64 -2.03
C LEU A 309 -8.64 -11.64 -2.72
N GLY A 310 -8.84 -11.81 -4.02
CA GLY A 310 -9.68 -10.97 -4.88
C GLY A 310 -11.18 -11.08 -4.58
N GLY A 311 -11.99 -10.46 -5.41
CA GLY A 311 -13.44 -10.43 -5.28
C GLY A 311 -14.18 -11.47 -6.11
N SER A 312 -15.37 -11.11 -6.58
CA SER A 312 -16.15 -11.95 -7.49
C SER A 312 -16.54 -11.21 -8.77
N ALA A 313 -15.78 -10.20 -9.14
CA ALA A 313 -15.92 -9.44 -10.37
C ALA A 313 -14.53 -9.28 -10.99
N ASN A 314 -14.47 -8.75 -12.20
CA ASN A 314 -13.21 -8.61 -12.93
C ASN A 314 -12.21 -7.72 -12.18
N ASP A 315 -11.16 -8.33 -11.66
CA ASP A 315 -10.13 -7.71 -10.83
C ASP A 315 -8.83 -7.47 -11.62
N SER A 316 -8.11 -6.43 -11.25
CA SER A 316 -6.75 -6.18 -11.71
C SER A 316 -5.81 -6.15 -10.52
N ILE A 317 -4.92 -7.12 -10.42
CA ILE A 317 -4.05 -7.31 -9.26
C ILE A 317 -2.59 -7.37 -9.71
N ILE A 318 -1.76 -6.54 -9.08
CA ILE A 318 -0.31 -6.51 -9.27
C ILE A 318 0.35 -6.84 -7.95
N GLY A 319 1.21 -7.86 -7.93
CA GLY A 319 2.07 -8.25 -6.83
C GLY A 319 3.23 -7.28 -6.63
N ASN A 320 4.31 -7.78 -6.06
CA ASN A 320 5.52 -7.01 -5.79
C ASN A 320 6.77 -7.89 -5.95
N GLN A 321 7.90 -7.50 -5.35
CA GLN A 321 9.14 -8.28 -5.47
C GLN A 321 9.26 -9.49 -4.50
N ALA A 322 8.25 -9.76 -3.66
CA ALA A 322 8.19 -10.97 -2.85
C ALA A 322 7.59 -12.14 -3.64
N ALA A 323 7.66 -13.34 -3.09
CA ALA A 323 6.89 -14.46 -3.62
C ALA A 323 5.41 -14.28 -3.24
N ASN A 324 4.59 -13.87 -4.20
CA ASN A 324 3.20 -13.53 -3.98
C ASN A 324 2.26 -14.74 -4.18
N THR A 325 1.15 -14.73 -3.44
CA THR A 325 -0.02 -15.60 -3.72
C THR A 325 -1.22 -14.73 -4.05
N VAL A 326 -1.64 -14.75 -5.31
CA VAL A 326 -2.76 -13.94 -5.82
C VAL A 326 -3.88 -14.86 -6.28
N ARG A 327 -5.10 -14.65 -5.76
CA ARG A 327 -6.30 -15.37 -6.17
C ARG A 327 -7.35 -14.40 -6.70
N GLY A 328 -7.75 -14.56 -7.96
CA GLY A 328 -8.82 -13.78 -8.59
C GLY A 328 -10.21 -14.19 -8.12
N TYR A 329 -10.44 -15.50 -7.91
CA TYR A 329 -11.70 -16.20 -7.61
C TYR A 329 -12.69 -16.23 -8.77
N ALA A 330 -13.45 -15.19 -9.00
CA ALA A 330 -14.46 -15.19 -10.06
C ALA A 330 -14.51 -13.83 -10.76
N GLY A 331 -14.63 -13.85 -12.05
CA GLY A 331 -14.53 -12.68 -12.91
C GLY A 331 -13.56 -12.96 -14.04
N ASN A 332 -13.37 -12.02 -14.92
CA ASN A 332 -12.28 -12.08 -15.90
C ASN A 332 -11.14 -11.24 -15.34
N ASP A 333 -10.18 -11.87 -14.70
CA ASP A 333 -9.18 -11.23 -13.89
C ASP A 333 -7.87 -10.99 -14.65
N ALA A 334 -7.18 -9.93 -14.31
CA ALA A 334 -5.84 -9.62 -14.79
C ALA A 334 -4.85 -9.68 -13.62
N LEU A 335 -4.09 -10.76 -13.54
CA LEU A 335 -3.18 -11.05 -12.43
C LEU A 335 -1.72 -10.92 -12.89
N SER A 336 -0.91 -10.23 -12.09
CA SER A 336 0.54 -10.09 -12.32
C SER A 336 1.29 -10.34 -11.03
N GLY A 337 2.33 -11.22 -11.06
CA GLY A 337 3.21 -11.47 -9.91
C GLY A 337 4.25 -10.37 -9.69
N ASP A 338 4.80 -9.80 -10.75
CA ASP A 338 5.93 -8.86 -10.83
C ASP A 338 7.27 -9.60 -10.73
N ARG A 339 7.89 -9.66 -9.59
CA ARG A 339 9.12 -10.45 -9.35
C ARG A 339 8.84 -11.39 -8.19
N GLY A 340 9.59 -12.47 -8.13
CA GLY A 340 9.42 -13.50 -7.09
C GLY A 340 9.08 -14.83 -7.70
N ASN A 341 8.84 -15.84 -6.87
CA ASN A 341 8.29 -17.11 -7.35
C ASN A 341 6.81 -17.13 -6.94
N ASP A 342 5.95 -16.71 -7.85
CA ASP A 342 4.56 -16.38 -7.56
C ASP A 342 3.60 -17.54 -7.79
N LEU A 343 2.50 -17.55 -7.07
CA LEU A 343 1.33 -18.37 -7.33
C LEU A 343 0.18 -17.46 -7.77
N LEU A 344 -0.22 -17.55 -9.03
CA LEU A 344 -1.38 -16.87 -9.58
C LEU A 344 -2.49 -17.88 -9.87
N ASP A 345 -3.66 -17.65 -9.30
CA ASP A 345 -4.86 -18.49 -9.46
C ASP A 345 -6.00 -17.59 -9.97
N GLY A 346 -6.36 -17.72 -11.24
CA GLY A 346 -7.44 -16.94 -11.88
C GLY A 346 -8.78 -17.30 -11.32
N GLY A 347 -9.13 -18.60 -11.34
CA GLY A 347 -10.36 -19.13 -10.75
C GLY A 347 -11.46 -19.39 -11.76
N VAL A 348 -12.55 -18.65 -11.73
CA VAL A 348 -13.69 -18.82 -12.64
C VAL A 348 -13.80 -17.58 -13.53
N GLY A 349 -13.60 -17.73 -14.83
CA GLY A 349 -13.68 -16.66 -15.81
C GLY A 349 -12.64 -16.79 -16.89
N ASN A 350 -12.51 -15.78 -17.73
CA ASN A 350 -11.47 -15.76 -18.74
C ASN A 350 -10.33 -14.86 -18.26
N ASP A 351 -9.32 -15.48 -17.66
CA ASP A 351 -8.29 -14.79 -16.90
C ASP A 351 -7.03 -14.52 -17.72
N SER A 352 -6.29 -13.51 -17.32
CA SER A 352 -5.00 -13.15 -17.90
C SER A 352 -3.93 -13.20 -16.81
N LEU A 353 -3.03 -14.16 -16.87
CA LEU A 353 -2.00 -14.42 -15.89
C LEU A 353 -0.62 -14.09 -16.44
N TYR A 354 0.09 -13.24 -15.73
CA TYR A 354 1.46 -12.81 -16.03
C TYR A 354 2.32 -13.03 -14.79
N GLY A 355 3.11 -14.12 -14.76
CA GLY A 355 4.00 -14.44 -13.65
C GLY A 355 4.99 -13.31 -13.38
N GLY A 356 5.75 -12.95 -14.38
CA GLY A 356 6.81 -11.95 -14.27
C GLY A 356 8.16 -12.62 -14.18
N ALA A 357 9.05 -12.12 -13.33
CA ALA A 357 10.40 -12.66 -13.20
C ALA A 357 10.49 -13.61 -12.01
N GLY A 358 10.73 -14.88 -12.28
CA GLY A 358 10.85 -15.92 -11.26
C GLY A 358 10.60 -17.31 -11.80
N ALA A 359 10.23 -18.23 -10.94
CA ALA A 359 9.70 -19.54 -11.33
C ALA A 359 8.26 -19.60 -10.82
N ASP A 360 7.34 -19.21 -11.68
CA ASP A 360 5.96 -18.95 -11.30
C ASP A 360 5.06 -20.17 -11.48
N ARG A 361 4.00 -20.21 -10.68
CA ARG A 361 2.95 -21.21 -10.72
C ARG A 361 1.66 -20.55 -11.19
N LEU A 362 1.23 -20.91 -12.39
CA LEU A 362 0.07 -20.32 -13.04
C LEU A 362 -1.07 -21.33 -13.12
N VAL A 363 -2.21 -20.97 -12.55
CA VAL A 363 -3.46 -21.75 -12.57
C VAL A 363 -4.53 -20.87 -13.19
N GLY A 364 -5.00 -21.20 -14.40
CA GLY A 364 -6.06 -20.46 -15.09
C GLY A 364 -7.41 -20.65 -14.42
N GLY A 365 -7.74 -21.91 -14.14
CA GLY A 365 -9.02 -22.29 -13.58
C GLY A 365 -10.02 -22.71 -14.64
N THR A 366 -11.24 -22.21 -14.57
CA THR A 366 -12.29 -22.51 -15.55
C THR A 366 -12.58 -21.32 -16.44
N GLY A 367 -12.49 -21.50 -17.74
CA GLY A 367 -12.73 -20.46 -18.74
C GLY A 367 -11.72 -20.49 -19.86
N ALA A 368 -11.62 -19.41 -20.61
CA ALA A 368 -10.64 -19.26 -21.69
C ALA A 368 -9.49 -18.39 -21.19
N ASP A 369 -8.44 -19.01 -20.66
CA ASP A 369 -7.39 -18.34 -19.95
C ASP A 369 -6.20 -18.00 -20.84
N ARG A 370 -5.49 -16.96 -20.48
CA ARG A 370 -4.35 -16.45 -21.21
C ARG A 370 -3.13 -16.37 -20.29
N PHE A 371 -2.11 -17.17 -20.58
CA PHE A 371 -0.83 -17.19 -19.91
C PHE A 371 0.16 -16.34 -20.68
N LEU A 372 0.56 -15.19 -20.12
CA LEU A 372 1.35 -14.18 -20.80
C LEU A 372 2.83 -14.30 -20.45
N PHE A 373 3.67 -14.25 -21.47
CA PHE A 373 5.13 -14.16 -21.35
C PHE A 373 5.61 -12.99 -22.21
N LYS A 374 6.28 -12.02 -21.60
CA LYS A 374 6.61 -10.75 -22.26
C LYS A 374 8.09 -10.61 -22.60
N SER A 375 8.94 -11.45 -22.00
CA SER A 375 10.39 -11.38 -22.17
C SER A 375 11.03 -12.76 -21.96
N LEU A 376 12.15 -13.01 -22.63
CA LEU A 376 12.94 -14.26 -22.49
C LEU A 376 13.50 -14.47 -21.08
N ALA A 377 13.64 -13.39 -20.30
CA ALA A 377 14.20 -13.43 -18.95
C ALA A 377 13.19 -13.90 -17.89
N GLU A 378 11.90 -13.93 -18.21
CA GLU A 378 10.84 -14.27 -17.27
C GLU A 378 10.75 -15.76 -17.03
N THR A 379 10.90 -16.57 -18.08
CA THR A 379 10.87 -18.03 -17.95
C THR A 379 12.09 -18.63 -18.61
N THR A 380 12.92 -19.35 -17.84
CA THR A 380 14.22 -19.82 -18.30
C THR A 380 14.22 -21.34 -18.56
N VAL A 381 15.25 -21.81 -19.28
CA VAL A 381 15.46 -23.26 -19.48
C VAL A 381 15.75 -23.97 -18.14
N ALA A 382 16.40 -23.26 -17.21
CA ALA A 382 16.70 -23.81 -15.89
C ALA A 382 15.42 -23.87 -15.01
N THR A 383 15.28 -24.96 -14.27
CA THR A 383 14.09 -25.17 -13.40
C THR A 383 13.92 -24.12 -12.32
N THR A 384 14.98 -23.42 -11.93
CA THR A 384 14.96 -22.36 -10.91
C THR A 384 14.35 -21.04 -11.40
N GLY A 385 14.11 -20.90 -12.68
CA GLY A 385 13.47 -19.70 -13.26
C GLY A 385 12.52 -20.09 -14.39
N ARG A 386 11.94 -21.29 -14.35
CA ARG A 386 10.96 -21.77 -15.33
C ARG A 386 9.58 -21.75 -14.75
N ASP A 387 8.67 -21.12 -15.44
CA ASP A 387 7.27 -21.10 -15.07
C ASP A 387 6.56 -22.41 -15.38
N THR A 388 5.55 -22.70 -14.56
CA THR A 388 4.70 -23.87 -14.72
C THR A 388 3.22 -23.46 -14.81
N ILE A 389 2.57 -23.86 -15.90
CA ILE A 389 1.11 -23.81 -16.06
C ILE A 389 0.56 -25.15 -15.57
N TYR A 390 -0.34 -25.12 -14.59
CA TYR A 390 -0.83 -26.33 -13.89
C TYR A 390 -2.09 -26.94 -14.46
N ASP A 391 -2.84 -26.19 -15.30
CA ASP A 391 -4.18 -26.59 -15.71
C ASP A 391 -4.54 -26.11 -17.14
N PHE A 392 -3.61 -26.21 -18.08
CA PHE A 392 -3.86 -25.81 -19.47
C PHE A 392 -4.92 -26.69 -20.14
N VAL A 393 -6.10 -26.15 -20.43
CA VAL A 393 -7.24 -26.86 -21.02
C VAL A 393 -7.59 -26.32 -22.40
N ALA A 394 -7.04 -26.91 -23.46
CA ALA A 394 -7.27 -26.50 -24.84
C ALA A 394 -8.77 -26.46 -25.24
N SER A 395 -9.62 -27.32 -24.66
CA SER A 395 -11.06 -27.33 -24.93
C SER A 395 -11.79 -26.14 -24.32
N GLN A 396 -11.22 -25.47 -23.33
CA GLN A 396 -11.72 -24.21 -22.76
C GLN A 396 -11.21 -22.99 -23.54
N SER A 397 -10.34 -23.18 -24.51
CA SER A 397 -9.73 -22.16 -25.36
C SER A 397 -8.57 -21.41 -24.72
N ASP A 398 -7.89 -22.06 -23.79
CA ASP A 398 -6.67 -21.49 -23.19
C ASP A 398 -5.59 -21.19 -24.23
N ARG A 399 -4.80 -20.17 -23.95
CA ARG A 399 -3.74 -19.68 -24.85
C ARG A 399 -2.48 -19.33 -24.08
N ILE A 400 -1.34 -19.66 -24.67
CA ILE A 400 -0.04 -19.17 -24.27
C ILE A 400 0.32 -18.00 -25.18
N ASP A 401 0.51 -16.84 -24.61
CA ASP A 401 0.78 -15.61 -25.34
C ASP A 401 2.26 -15.26 -25.28
N LEU A 402 2.89 -15.36 -26.45
CA LEU A 402 4.28 -15.00 -26.71
C LEU A 402 4.40 -13.78 -27.63
N SER A 403 3.29 -13.12 -27.95
CA SER A 403 3.22 -12.09 -29.01
C SER A 403 4.07 -10.84 -28.73
N THR A 404 4.53 -10.64 -27.49
CA THR A 404 5.41 -9.54 -27.11
C THR A 404 6.89 -9.92 -27.12
N ILE A 405 7.22 -11.20 -27.23
CA ILE A 405 8.61 -11.68 -27.35
C ILE A 405 9.03 -11.62 -28.81
N ASP A 406 10.07 -10.84 -29.08
CA ASP A 406 10.69 -10.82 -30.41
C ASP A 406 11.40 -12.14 -30.70
N ALA A 407 10.84 -12.91 -31.62
CA ALA A 407 11.37 -14.21 -32.03
C ALA A 407 12.68 -14.11 -32.85
N ASN A 408 13.09 -12.92 -33.29
CA ASN A 408 14.33 -12.74 -34.08
C ASN A 408 14.91 -11.32 -33.86
N THR A 409 15.68 -11.11 -32.82
CA THR A 409 16.30 -9.84 -32.47
C THR A 409 17.29 -9.27 -33.50
N THR A 410 17.58 -9.99 -34.58
CA THR A 410 18.47 -9.50 -35.67
C THR A 410 17.71 -8.78 -36.77
N VAL A 411 16.39 -8.77 -36.74
CA VAL A 411 15.51 -8.05 -37.68
C VAL A 411 14.79 -6.95 -36.92
N THR A 412 14.67 -5.76 -37.49
CA THR A 412 13.97 -4.65 -36.85
C THR A 412 12.49 -4.94 -36.67
N GLY A 413 11.94 -4.68 -35.51
CA GLY A 413 10.54 -4.93 -35.16
C GLY A 413 10.37 -6.23 -34.38
N ASN A 414 9.14 -6.56 -34.02
CA ASN A 414 8.80 -7.78 -33.31
C ASN A 414 8.40 -8.86 -34.34
N GLN A 415 9.09 -9.99 -34.34
CA GLN A 415 8.82 -11.12 -35.21
C GLN A 415 8.07 -12.21 -34.46
N ALA A 416 7.12 -12.87 -35.15
CA ALA A 416 6.37 -14.00 -34.59
C ALA A 416 7.20 -15.30 -34.64
N PHE A 417 6.98 -16.18 -33.63
CA PHE A 417 7.55 -17.51 -33.64
C PHE A 417 6.99 -18.40 -34.73
N VAL A 418 7.83 -19.30 -35.28
CA VAL A 418 7.45 -20.36 -36.19
C VAL A 418 7.30 -21.66 -35.41
N PHE A 419 6.05 -22.14 -35.24
CA PHE A 419 5.79 -23.38 -34.53
C PHE A 419 6.18 -24.58 -35.39
N VAL A 420 7.15 -25.41 -34.93
CA VAL A 420 7.70 -26.57 -35.63
C VAL A 420 7.26 -27.91 -35.00
N GLY A 421 6.32 -27.87 -34.03
CA GLY A 421 5.79 -29.08 -33.37
C GLY A 421 6.85 -29.77 -32.52
N THR A 422 7.00 -31.09 -32.68
CA THR A 422 8.01 -31.91 -31.95
C THR A 422 9.34 -32.02 -32.72
N ALA A 423 9.51 -31.36 -33.87
CA ALA A 423 10.77 -31.39 -34.59
C ALA A 423 11.89 -30.72 -33.78
N ALA A 424 13.13 -31.21 -33.95
CA ALA A 424 14.29 -30.54 -33.42
C ALA A 424 14.49 -29.18 -34.08
N PHE A 425 15.09 -28.22 -33.38
CA PHE A 425 15.46 -26.93 -33.97
C PHE A 425 16.36 -27.10 -35.21
N SER A 426 15.98 -26.46 -36.30
CA SER A 426 16.70 -26.53 -37.54
C SER A 426 17.92 -25.61 -37.60
N GLY A 427 17.93 -24.58 -36.75
CA GLY A 427 18.83 -23.45 -36.74
C GLY A 427 18.23 -22.21 -37.41
N GLY A 428 16.92 -22.26 -37.72
CA GLY A 428 16.14 -21.06 -38.05
C GLY A 428 15.89 -20.27 -36.79
N LYS A 429 15.94 -18.92 -36.88
CA LYS A 429 15.63 -18.05 -35.75
C LYS A 429 14.14 -18.00 -35.51
N GLY A 430 13.73 -17.93 -34.26
CA GLY A 430 12.35 -17.84 -33.86
C GLY A 430 11.56 -19.15 -33.97
N GLU A 431 12.23 -20.30 -33.88
CA GLU A 431 11.54 -21.58 -33.86
C GLU A 431 10.96 -21.87 -32.45
N LEU A 432 9.70 -22.33 -32.42
CA LEU A 432 8.99 -22.77 -31.24
C LEU A 432 8.66 -24.27 -31.38
N ARG A 433 9.10 -25.09 -30.42
CA ARG A 433 8.86 -26.53 -30.38
C ARG A 433 8.33 -26.98 -29.03
N TYR A 434 7.87 -28.22 -28.95
CA TYR A 434 7.55 -28.83 -27.67
C TYR A 434 8.03 -30.29 -27.57
N ASP A 435 8.26 -30.73 -26.35
CA ASP A 435 8.44 -32.13 -25.98
C ASP A 435 7.31 -32.56 -25.04
N ARG A 436 6.66 -33.66 -25.34
CA ARG A 436 5.61 -34.25 -24.52
C ARG A 436 6.13 -35.47 -23.78
N ALA A 437 6.11 -35.43 -22.45
CA ALA A 437 6.39 -36.55 -21.58
C ALA A 437 5.10 -37.34 -21.24
N ALA A 438 5.18 -38.29 -20.30
CA ALA A 438 4.02 -39.08 -19.88
C ALA A 438 3.00 -38.24 -19.08
N SER A 439 3.46 -37.32 -18.26
CA SER A 439 2.67 -36.42 -17.40
C SER A 439 2.81 -34.96 -17.75
N ASP A 440 3.82 -34.57 -18.50
CA ASP A 440 4.25 -33.17 -18.63
C ASP A 440 4.41 -32.78 -20.11
N THR A 441 4.38 -31.47 -20.36
CA THR A 441 4.76 -30.90 -21.66
C THR A 441 5.72 -29.73 -21.43
N TYR A 442 6.78 -29.69 -22.22
CA TYR A 442 7.76 -28.62 -22.21
C TYR A 442 7.76 -27.88 -23.55
N ILE A 443 7.61 -26.58 -23.53
CA ILE A 443 7.64 -25.72 -24.71
C ILE A 443 8.97 -24.98 -24.69
N TYR A 444 9.65 -24.92 -25.84
CA TYR A 444 10.98 -24.32 -26.00
C TYR A 444 11.00 -23.36 -27.17
N GLY A 445 11.68 -22.23 -27.01
CA GLY A 445 11.93 -21.28 -28.10
C GLY A 445 13.42 -21.06 -28.35
N ASP A 446 13.83 -21.00 -29.65
CA ASP A 446 15.16 -20.64 -30.11
C ASP A 446 15.06 -19.33 -30.93
N VAL A 447 15.43 -18.20 -30.35
CA VAL A 447 15.35 -16.88 -30.99
C VAL A 447 16.61 -16.52 -31.77
N ASN A 448 17.75 -17.14 -31.45
CA ASN A 448 19.05 -16.79 -32.02
C ASN A 448 19.49 -17.75 -33.14
N GLY A 449 18.88 -18.93 -33.26
CA GLY A 449 19.14 -19.93 -34.31
C GLY A 449 20.36 -20.81 -34.03
N ASP A 450 20.77 -20.92 -32.74
CA ASP A 450 21.93 -21.74 -32.36
C ASP A 450 21.55 -23.21 -32.09
N ARG A 451 20.27 -23.55 -32.26
CA ARG A 451 19.66 -24.88 -32.05
C ARG A 451 19.55 -25.27 -30.56
N LYS A 452 19.63 -24.28 -29.65
CA LYS A 452 19.38 -24.45 -28.22
C LYS A 452 18.18 -23.61 -27.82
N ALA A 453 17.50 -24.04 -26.77
CA ALA A 453 16.44 -23.25 -26.24
C ALA A 453 16.97 -22.01 -25.49
N ASP A 454 16.41 -20.84 -25.77
CA ASP A 454 16.66 -19.59 -25.04
C ASP A 454 15.70 -19.42 -23.86
N PHE A 455 14.50 -20.03 -23.96
CA PHE A 455 13.53 -20.09 -22.86
C PHE A 455 12.77 -21.42 -22.87
N ALA A 456 12.09 -21.73 -21.76
CA ALA A 456 11.23 -22.90 -21.64
C ALA A 456 10.02 -22.60 -20.76
N ILE A 457 8.85 -23.15 -21.13
CA ILE A 457 7.62 -23.14 -20.32
C ILE A 457 7.27 -24.60 -20.03
N HIS A 458 6.88 -24.88 -18.80
CA HIS A 458 6.41 -26.17 -18.35
C HIS A 458 4.88 -26.18 -18.24
N LEU A 459 4.22 -27.23 -18.76
CA LEU A 459 2.85 -27.56 -18.45
C LEU A 459 2.86 -28.85 -17.61
N ASP A 460 2.22 -28.83 -16.46
CA ASP A 460 2.07 -29.99 -15.54
C ASP A 460 1.05 -31.00 -16.08
N ASP A 461 0.83 -31.00 -17.40
CA ASP A 461 -0.07 -31.86 -18.13
C ASP A 461 0.54 -32.33 -19.46
N ALA A 462 0.20 -33.56 -19.86
CA ALA A 462 0.65 -34.15 -21.12
C ALA A 462 -0.21 -33.67 -22.30
N VAL A 463 -0.01 -32.45 -22.77
CA VAL A 463 -0.76 -31.82 -23.85
C VAL A 463 -0.08 -32.00 -25.21
N ALA A 464 -0.83 -32.39 -26.22
CA ALA A 464 -0.36 -32.35 -27.63
C ALA A 464 -0.54 -30.93 -28.19
N MET A 465 0.52 -30.14 -28.14
CA MET A 465 0.47 -28.72 -28.52
C MET A 465 0.16 -28.52 -30.02
N GLN A 466 -0.62 -27.53 -30.30
CA GLN A 466 -0.96 -27.08 -31.64
C GLN A 466 -0.66 -25.58 -31.82
N LYS A 467 -0.37 -25.14 -33.07
CA LYS A 467 -0.09 -23.73 -33.32
C LYS A 467 -1.20 -22.78 -32.78
N GLY A 468 -2.47 -23.23 -32.87
CA GLY A 468 -3.61 -22.45 -32.43
C GLY A 468 -3.72 -22.23 -30.91
N TYR A 469 -2.89 -22.90 -30.11
CA TYR A 469 -2.82 -22.72 -28.65
C TYR A 469 -1.90 -21.56 -28.25
N PHE A 470 -1.19 -20.99 -29.22
CA PHE A 470 -0.30 -19.85 -29.03
C PHE A 470 -0.87 -18.58 -29.68
N ILE A 471 -0.56 -17.45 -29.07
CA ILE A 471 -0.62 -16.11 -29.66
C ILE A 471 0.84 -15.73 -29.92
N LEU A 472 1.21 -15.66 -31.22
CA LEU A 472 2.59 -15.50 -31.67
C LEU A 472 2.81 -14.16 -32.33
#